data_3e1cd96279f095b007107b2701bba5e2
#
_entry.id   3e1cd96279f095b007107b2701bba5e2
#
_cell.length_a   1.000
_cell.length_b   1.000
_cell.length_c   1.000
_cell.angle_alpha   90.00
_cell.angle_beta   90.00
_cell.angle_gamma   90.00
#
_symmetry.space_group_name_H-M   'P 1'
#
loop_
_entity.id
_entity.type
_entity.pdbx_description
1 polymer ?
#
loop_
_entity_poly.entity_id
_entity_poly.type
_entity_poly.pdbx_seq_one_letter_code
_entity_poly.pdbx_strand_id
1 'polypeptide(L)'
;MPTPRRFVPVAVVLAALLACAPLAAKDKDKEQTPTHRFAVVGNSPDVDGDARLKQALADSSEKSVAFVVLTGIKGEKESCGDKLYQQRRDLFEHARRPVIVSLAGSDWTACRNSANRTNAIERLNRLRELLYSEPESLGATKIHLTQLSASPRFRSYAENAHWKVGKVLYATINLPAGNNHYLPAAGRNSEYEDRAVANRFWLNRLFAMARSDKAEALVLFSEGAVRPMYLDQPAGLRGLLRRGPAERDGFEAARRQIQAQAVKFKGKVLLVDSGAPGGRKPAIEWKGNLGQLSVGTKAVEVNVMLGEDAAFAVVDAKQ
;
A
#
# COMPACT_ATOMS: atom_id res chain seq x y z
N MET A 1 -68.90 68.44 -48.63
CA MET A 1 -67.62 68.95 -48.15
C MET A 1 -66.98 67.78 -47.42
N PRO A 2 -65.96 67.13 -47.96
CA PRO A 2 -65.31 65.97 -47.30
C PRO A 2 -64.08 66.48 -46.54
N THR A 3 -63.93 65.98 -45.35
CA THR A 3 -62.79 66.19 -44.44
C THR A 3 -61.60 65.28 -44.81
N PRO A 4 -60.35 65.74 -44.69
CA PRO A 4 -59.19 64.94 -45.09
C PRO A 4 -58.76 63.95 -43.98
N ARG A 5 -58.48 62.73 -44.39
CA ARG A 5 -57.85 61.65 -43.57
C ARG A 5 -56.39 61.98 -43.35
N ARG A 6 -55.98 62.02 -42.08
CA ARG A 6 -54.58 62.08 -41.68
C ARG A 6 -53.99 60.70 -41.69
N PHE A 7 -52.87 60.46 -42.44
CA PHE A 7 -52.02 59.32 -42.39
C PHE A 7 -51.09 59.47 -41.20
N VAL A 8 -51.01 58.44 -40.39
CA VAL A 8 -50.01 58.28 -39.31
C VAL A 8 -48.94 57.23 -39.82
N PRO A 9 -47.65 57.56 -39.82
CA PRO A 9 -46.64 56.57 -40.22
C PRO A 9 -46.38 55.64 -39.05
N VAL A 10 -46.45 54.30 -39.34
CA VAL A 10 -46.07 53.26 -38.44
C VAL A 10 -44.53 53.13 -38.45
N ALA A 11 -43.89 53.50 -37.34
CA ALA A 11 -42.44 53.23 -37.15
C ALA A 11 -42.25 51.79 -36.76
N VAL A 12 -41.55 51.04 -37.65
CA VAL A 12 -41.12 49.68 -37.37
C VAL A 12 -39.88 49.76 -36.50
N VAL A 13 -39.99 49.37 -35.21
CA VAL A 13 -38.86 49.21 -34.31
C VAL A 13 -38.30 47.79 -34.47
N LEU A 14 -37.13 47.70 -35.10
CA LEU A 14 -36.39 46.46 -35.21
C LEU A 14 -35.68 46.21 -33.83
N ALA A 15 -36.19 45.31 -33.02
CA ALA A 15 -35.54 44.88 -31.79
C ALA A 15 -34.46 43.82 -32.15
N ALA A 16 -33.21 44.24 -32.06
CA ALA A 16 -32.08 43.33 -32.17
C ALA A 16 -31.96 42.49 -30.89
N LEU A 17 -32.33 41.22 -30.93
CA LEU A 17 -32.07 40.25 -29.87
C LEU A 17 -30.57 39.87 -29.89
N LEU A 18 -29.78 40.52 -29.00
CA LEU A 18 -28.44 40.01 -28.66
C LEU A 18 -28.60 38.70 -27.87
N ALA A 19 -28.35 37.56 -28.53
CA ALA A 19 -28.20 36.29 -27.87
C ALA A 19 -26.88 36.30 -27.08
N CYS A 20 -26.93 36.54 -25.78
CA CYS A 20 -25.84 36.23 -24.85
C CYS A 20 -25.73 34.69 -24.73
N ALA A 21 -24.85 34.10 -25.51
CA ALA A 21 -24.42 32.73 -25.25
C ALA A 21 -23.63 32.71 -23.93
N PRO A 22 -23.97 31.86 -22.95
CA PRO A 22 -23.12 31.68 -21.78
C PRO A 22 -21.76 31.10 -22.28
N LEU A 23 -20.69 31.86 -22.09
CA LEU A 23 -19.34 31.28 -22.10
C LEU A 23 -19.32 30.22 -21.00
N ALA A 24 -19.39 28.93 -21.39
CA ALA A 24 -19.04 27.83 -20.52
C ALA A 24 -17.58 28.07 -20.14
N ALA A 25 -17.36 28.58 -18.94
CA ALA A 25 -16.05 28.57 -18.32
C ALA A 25 -15.65 27.11 -18.23
N LYS A 26 -14.69 26.70 -19.07
CA LYS A 26 -14.00 25.43 -18.94
C LYS A 26 -13.31 25.51 -17.58
N ASP A 27 -13.88 24.84 -16.57
CA ASP A 27 -13.20 24.60 -15.31
C ASP A 27 -11.84 23.97 -15.70
N LYS A 28 -10.79 24.78 -15.58
CA LYS A 28 -9.44 24.27 -15.60
C LYS A 28 -9.38 23.37 -14.36
N ASP A 29 -9.37 22.08 -14.56
CA ASP A 29 -8.96 21.14 -13.54
C ASP A 29 -7.73 21.74 -12.86
N LYS A 30 -7.88 22.22 -11.64
CA LYS A 30 -6.75 22.70 -10.84
C LYS A 30 -5.91 21.45 -10.63
N GLU A 31 -4.82 21.36 -11.38
CA GLU A 31 -3.82 20.33 -11.20
C GLU A 31 -3.38 20.36 -9.75
N GLN A 32 -3.89 19.41 -8.95
CA GLN A 32 -3.62 19.35 -7.51
C GLN A 32 -2.14 19.02 -7.35
N THR A 33 -1.39 19.94 -6.78
CA THR A 33 0.03 19.72 -6.49
C THR A 33 0.15 18.61 -5.44
N PRO A 34 0.96 17.56 -5.67
CA PRO A 34 1.18 16.50 -4.69
C PRO A 34 1.70 17.09 -3.36
N THR A 35 1.09 16.69 -2.25
CA THR A 35 1.55 17.08 -0.92
C THR A 35 2.88 16.43 -0.58
N HIS A 36 3.04 15.19 -0.99
CA HIS A 36 4.28 14.41 -0.91
C HIS A 36 4.20 13.19 -1.82
N ARG A 37 5.31 12.47 -1.92
CA ARG A 37 5.44 11.24 -2.69
C ARG A 37 6.05 10.16 -1.81
N PHE A 38 5.68 8.92 -2.00
CA PHE A 38 6.39 7.77 -1.45
C PHE A 38 6.73 6.76 -2.55
N ALA A 39 7.78 5.99 -2.33
CA ALA A 39 8.15 4.90 -3.21
C ALA A 39 7.91 3.54 -2.55
N VAL A 40 7.56 2.55 -3.35
CA VAL A 40 7.43 1.15 -2.93
C VAL A 40 8.23 0.27 -3.86
N VAL A 41 9.07 -0.59 -3.31
CA VAL A 41 9.82 -1.60 -4.04
C VAL A 41 9.23 -2.97 -3.70
N GLY A 42 8.59 -3.59 -4.67
CA GLY A 42 7.95 -4.88 -4.47
C GLY A 42 8.97 -6.02 -4.32
N ASN A 43 8.57 -7.10 -3.67
CA ASN A 43 9.40 -8.29 -3.51
C ASN A 43 9.65 -8.98 -4.86
N SER A 44 10.84 -9.52 -5.04
CA SER A 44 11.24 -10.30 -6.21
C SER A 44 11.94 -11.59 -5.76
N PRO A 45 11.18 -12.64 -5.40
CA PRO A 45 11.73 -13.84 -4.80
C PRO A 45 12.69 -14.62 -5.72
N ASP A 46 12.52 -14.47 -7.04
CA ASP A 46 13.30 -15.22 -8.04
C ASP A 46 14.65 -14.58 -8.40
N VAL A 47 14.92 -13.36 -7.90
CA VAL A 47 16.10 -12.57 -8.28
C VAL A 47 16.92 -12.21 -7.05
N ASP A 48 18.26 -12.24 -7.18
CA ASP A 48 19.16 -11.75 -6.14
C ASP A 48 18.88 -10.29 -5.81
N GLY A 49 18.71 -10.00 -4.51
CA GLY A 49 18.24 -8.71 -4.05
C GLY A 49 19.25 -7.58 -4.19
N ASP A 50 20.57 -7.86 -4.22
CA ASP A 50 21.59 -6.82 -4.06
C ASP A 50 21.55 -5.73 -5.13
N ALA A 51 21.73 -6.10 -6.39
CA ALA A 51 21.73 -5.13 -7.50
C ALA A 51 20.38 -4.44 -7.66
N ARG A 52 19.28 -5.21 -7.53
CA ARG A 52 17.91 -4.70 -7.64
C ARG A 52 17.60 -3.68 -6.56
N LEU A 53 17.92 -3.97 -5.30
CA LEU A 53 17.66 -3.07 -4.18
C LEU A 53 18.52 -1.81 -4.25
N LYS A 54 19.80 -1.94 -4.65
CA LYS A 54 20.67 -0.77 -4.90
C LYS A 54 20.10 0.16 -5.95
N GLN A 55 19.68 -0.40 -7.09
CA GLN A 55 19.10 0.39 -8.17
C GLN A 55 17.79 1.06 -7.72
N ALA A 56 16.87 0.32 -7.09
CA ALA A 56 15.60 0.84 -6.63
C ALA A 56 15.76 1.98 -5.59
N LEU A 57 16.74 1.86 -4.69
CA LEU A 57 17.04 2.91 -3.71
C LEU A 57 17.67 4.14 -4.38
N ALA A 58 18.51 3.94 -5.42
CA ALA A 58 19.05 5.04 -6.20
C ALA A 58 17.96 5.79 -6.96
N ASP A 59 17.07 5.07 -7.63
CA ASP A 59 15.94 5.62 -8.39
C ASP A 59 14.97 6.40 -7.49
N SER A 60 14.77 5.94 -6.25
CA SER A 60 13.88 6.57 -5.25
C SER A 60 14.58 7.64 -4.39
N SER A 61 15.75 8.12 -4.80
CA SER A 61 16.58 9.07 -4.01
C SER A 61 16.16 10.53 -4.13
N GLU A 62 15.18 10.86 -4.97
CA GLU A 62 14.71 12.23 -5.22
C GLU A 62 14.20 12.91 -3.93
N LYS A 63 14.40 14.24 -3.82
CA LYS A 63 13.98 15.03 -2.65
C LYS A 63 12.45 15.01 -2.45
N SER A 64 11.69 14.84 -3.51
CA SER A 64 10.23 14.75 -3.49
C SER A 64 9.69 13.47 -2.83
N VAL A 65 10.52 12.41 -2.72
CA VAL A 65 10.16 11.15 -2.06
C VAL A 65 10.33 11.30 -0.55
N ALA A 66 9.24 11.22 0.19
CA ALA A 66 9.25 11.34 1.64
C ALA A 66 9.86 10.10 2.33
N PHE A 67 9.58 8.91 1.80
CA PHE A 67 10.12 7.64 2.29
C PHE A 67 9.99 6.55 1.22
N VAL A 68 10.72 5.45 1.43
CA VAL A 68 10.70 4.25 0.60
C VAL A 68 10.24 3.06 1.45
N VAL A 69 9.29 2.28 0.97
CA VAL A 69 8.92 0.99 1.57
C VAL A 69 9.52 -0.12 0.72
N LEU A 70 10.36 -0.95 1.33
CA LEU A 70 10.91 -2.15 0.70
C LEU A 70 10.08 -3.36 1.15
N THR A 71 9.47 -4.07 0.22
CA THR A 71 8.83 -5.35 0.50
C THR A 71 9.84 -6.47 0.21
N GLY A 72 10.27 -7.14 1.28
CA GLY A 72 11.31 -8.17 1.21
C GLY A 72 12.72 -7.63 0.99
N ILE A 73 13.69 -8.36 1.51
CA ILE A 73 15.11 -7.97 1.49
C ILE A 73 15.99 -8.94 0.70
N LYS A 74 15.46 -10.12 0.35
CA LYS A 74 16.23 -11.15 -0.38
C LYS A 74 15.35 -11.99 -1.31
N GLY A 75 15.98 -12.63 -2.29
CA GLY A 75 15.36 -13.67 -3.10
C GLY A 75 15.29 -15.01 -2.35
N GLU A 76 14.46 -15.94 -2.82
CA GLU A 76 14.28 -17.25 -2.18
C GLU A 76 15.55 -18.07 -2.12
N LYS A 77 16.38 -17.99 -3.17
CA LYS A 77 17.64 -18.75 -3.30
C LYS A 77 18.81 -18.15 -2.54
N GLU A 78 18.70 -16.89 -2.11
CA GLU A 78 19.74 -16.26 -1.32
C GLU A 78 19.81 -16.83 0.09
N SER A 79 21.01 -16.76 0.69
CA SER A 79 21.26 -17.27 2.04
C SER A 79 20.35 -16.62 3.09
N CYS A 80 19.95 -17.38 4.10
CA CYS A 80 19.31 -16.86 5.31
C CYS A 80 20.34 -16.53 6.43
N GLY A 81 21.61 -16.39 6.09
CA GLY A 81 22.68 -16.13 7.06
C GLY A 81 22.72 -14.66 7.51
N ASP A 82 23.22 -14.43 8.72
CA ASP A 82 23.39 -13.11 9.32
C ASP A 82 24.21 -12.16 8.43
N LYS A 83 25.21 -12.70 7.74
CA LYS A 83 26.04 -11.91 6.81
C LYS A 83 25.19 -11.21 5.75
N LEU A 84 24.25 -11.92 5.11
CA LEU A 84 23.37 -11.33 4.11
C LEU A 84 22.44 -10.29 4.75
N TYR A 85 21.82 -10.61 5.89
CA TYR A 85 20.89 -9.69 6.55
C TYR A 85 21.59 -8.40 6.99
N GLN A 86 22.82 -8.49 7.51
CA GLN A 86 23.61 -7.31 7.85
C GLN A 86 23.99 -6.50 6.61
N GLN A 87 24.43 -7.14 5.53
CA GLN A 87 24.70 -6.44 4.27
C GLN A 87 23.48 -5.69 3.74
N ARG A 88 22.27 -6.26 3.87
CA ARG A 88 21.03 -5.58 3.48
C ARG A 88 20.71 -4.42 4.41
N ARG A 89 20.85 -4.60 5.71
CA ARG A 89 20.69 -3.51 6.68
C ARG A 89 21.64 -2.36 6.36
N ASP A 90 22.92 -2.65 6.16
CA ASP A 90 23.93 -1.62 5.85
C ASP A 90 23.60 -0.89 4.56
N LEU A 91 23.16 -1.60 3.52
CA LEU A 91 22.68 -1.00 2.28
C LEU A 91 21.53 -0.01 2.54
N PHE A 92 20.57 -0.37 3.37
CA PHE A 92 19.42 0.47 3.67
C PHE A 92 19.79 1.67 4.55
N GLU A 93 20.70 1.52 5.50
CA GLU A 93 21.19 2.63 6.34
C GLU A 93 21.91 3.71 5.51
N HIS A 94 22.53 3.35 4.39
CA HIS A 94 23.19 4.30 3.50
C HIS A 94 22.25 4.91 2.45
N ALA A 95 20.98 4.52 2.42
CA ALA A 95 20.02 5.13 1.50
C ALA A 95 19.74 6.59 1.88
N ARG A 96 19.60 7.46 0.88
CA ARG A 96 19.37 8.90 1.13
C ARG A 96 18.03 9.20 1.78
N ARG A 97 17.01 8.38 1.49
CA ARG A 97 15.65 8.53 2.01
C ARG A 97 15.38 7.59 3.16
N PRO A 98 14.43 7.92 4.04
CA PRO A 98 13.93 6.98 5.03
C PRO A 98 13.51 5.68 4.37
N VAL A 99 13.99 4.54 4.87
CA VAL A 99 13.66 3.21 4.37
C VAL A 99 12.91 2.44 5.44
N ILE A 100 11.72 1.97 5.11
CA ILE A 100 10.90 1.11 5.96
C ILE A 100 10.82 -0.26 5.29
N VAL A 101 11.18 -1.32 6.03
CA VAL A 101 11.08 -2.68 5.52
C VAL A 101 9.73 -3.27 5.88
N SER A 102 9.06 -3.88 4.90
CA SER A 102 7.92 -4.78 5.08
C SER A 102 8.38 -6.19 4.75
N LEU A 103 8.48 -7.08 5.74
CA LEU A 103 9.03 -8.41 5.55
C LEU A 103 8.23 -9.22 4.54
N ALA A 104 8.95 -9.94 3.67
CA ALA A 104 8.40 -10.92 2.75
C ALA A 104 8.58 -12.36 3.25
N GLY A 105 7.77 -13.28 2.73
CA GLY A 105 7.91 -14.70 3.02
C GLY A 105 9.28 -15.24 2.64
N SER A 106 9.84 -14.82 1.50
CA SER A 106 11.18 -15.20 1.04
C SER A 106 12.29 -14.86 2.03
N ASP A 107 12.07 -13.89 2.93
CA ASP A 107 13.09 -13.48 3.89
C ASP A 107 13.32 -14.53 4.98
N TRP A 108 12.32 -15.36 5.29
CA TRP A 108 12.38 -16.25 6.46
C TRP A 108 11.68 -17.60 6.33
N THR A 109 10.55 -17.72 5.59
CA THR A 109 9.68 -18.92 5.65
C THR A 109 10.35 -20.19 5.16
N ALA A 110 11.19 -20.09 4.12
CA ALA A 110 11.90 -21.22 3.51
C ALA A 110 13.27 -21.47 4.13
N CYS A 111 13.68 -20.72 5.15
CA CYS A 111 14.99 -20.85 5.77
C CYS A 111 15.18 -22.19 6.48
N ARG A 112 16.37 -22.80 6.29
CA ARG A 112 16.75 -24.07 6.87
C ARG A 112 18.11 -23.98 7.57
N ASN A 113 18.30 -24.77 8.61
CA ASN A 113 19.60 -24.91 9.28
C ASN A 113 20.51 -25.93 8.57
N SER A 114 21.72 -26.11 9.08
CA SER A 114 22.71 -27.05 8.53
C SER A 114 22.24 -28.49 8.50
N ALA A 115 21.27 -28.86 9.35
CA ALA A 115 20.65 -30.20 9.36
C ALA A 115 19.40 -30.25 8.45
N ASN A 116 19.21 -29.30 7.54
CA ASN A 116 18.09 -29.18 6.61
C ASN A 116 16.70 -29.10 7.29
N ARG A 117 16.63 -28.79 8.59
CA ARG A 117 15.37 -28.55 9.31
C ARG A 117 14.96 -27.10 9.19
N THR A 118 13.64 -26.83 9.22
CA THR A 118 13.13 -25.47 9.15
C THR A 118 13.72 -24.61 10.28
N ASN A 119 14.14 -23.41 9.93
CA ASN A 119 14.67 -22.39 10.83
C ASN A 119 13.89 -21.06 10.72
N ALA A 120 12.69 -21.12 10.16
CA ALA A 120 11.89 -19.96 9.80
C ALA A 120 11.68 -18.98 10.97
N ILE A 121 11.25 -19.49 12.13
CA ILE A 121 10.93 -18.66 13.30
C ILE A 121 12.18 -17.97 13.86
N GLU A 122 13.29 -18.69 13.95
CA GLU A 122 14.56 -18.13 14.43
C GLU A 122 15.04 -17.03 13.47
N ARG A 123 14.94 -17.26 12.15
CA ARG A 123 15.31 -16.25 11.16
C ARG A 123 14.39 -15.03 11.17
N LEU A 124 13.10 -15.22 11.38
CA LEU A 124 12.16 -14.12 11.58
C LEU A 124 12.54 -13.29 12.81
N ASN A 125 12.86 -13.91 13.93
CA ASN A 125 13.29 -13.21 15.13
C ASN A 125 14.62 -12.45 14.89
N ARG A 126 15.54 -13.06 14.16
CA ARG A 126 16.81 -12.42 13.80
C ARG A 126 16.61 -11.18 12.93
N LEU A 127 15.69 -11.23 11.98
CA LEU A 127 15.32 -10.07 11.18
C LEU A 127 14.70 -8.95 12.04
N ARG A 128 13.86 -9.31 13.01
CA ARG A 128 13.28 -8.36 13.97
C ARG A 128 14.35 -7.64 14.78
N GLU A 129 15.35 -8.36 15.27
CA GLU A 129 16.49 -7.79 16.00
C GLU A 129 17.35 -6.87 15.13
N LEU A 130 17.58 -7.24 13.87
CA LEU A 130 18.46 -6.48 12.99
C LEU A 130 17.81 -5.24 12.38
N LEU A 131 16.54 -5.34 11.97
CA LEU A 131 15.91 -4.30 11.15
C LEU A 131 14.98 -3.39 11.95
N TYR A 132 14.57 -3.80 13.17
CA TYR A 132 13.53 -3.11 13.94
C TYR A 132 13.91 -2.89 15.41
N SER A 133 15.20 -2.91 15.72
CA SER A 133 15.70 -2.68 17.09
C SER A 133 15.36 -1.29 17.62
N GLU A 134 15.31 -0.32 16.74
CA GLU A 134 14.99 1.06 17.08
C GLU A 134 13.61 1.48 16.54
N PRO A 135 12.92 2.41 17.20
CA PRO A 135 11.64 2.93 16.74
C PRO A 135 11.81 3.98 15.61
N GLU A 136 12.69 3.71 14.68
CA GLU A 136 13.03 4.60 13.56
C GLU A 136 13.17 3.82 12.25
N SER A 137 12.98 4.52 11.13
CA SER A 137 13.29 3.96 9.82
C SER A 137 14.80 3.77 9.66
N LEU A 138 15.20 2.96 8.70
CA LEU A 138 16.55 2.93 8.17
C LEU A 138 16.76 4.14 7.24
N GLY A 139 17.99 4.34 6.75
CA GLY A 139 18.34 5.44 5.85
C GLY A 139 19.08 6.58 6.55
N ALA A 140 19.78 7.43 5.79
CA ALA A 140 20.51 8.59 6.29
C ALA A 140 19.57 9.66 6.90
N THR A 141 18.35 9.75 6.39
CA THR A 141 17.26 10.54 6.98
C THR A 141 16.32 9.59 7.70
N LYS A 142 15.92 9.92 8.93
CA LYS A 142 15.10 9.05 9.76
C LYS A 142 13.67 9.55 9.87
N ILE A 143 12.74 8.62 10.00
CA ILE A 143 11.34 8.86 10.39
C ILE A 143 11.08 8.04 11.64
N HIS A 144 10.46 8.65 12.66
CA HIS A 144 10.02 7.92 13.84
C HIS A 144 8.89 6.94 13.49
N LEU A 145 9.03 5.70 13.94
CA LEU A 145 8.08 4.61 13.75
C LEU A 145 7.51 4.19 15.10
N THR A 146 6.20 4.04 15.19
CA THR A 146 5.59 3.39 16.35
C THR A 146 5.35 1.93 16.01
N GLN A 147 6.06 1.04 16.66
CA GLN A 147 6.01 -0.39 16.44
C GLN A 147 4.92 -1.06 17.31
N LEU A 148 4.34 -2.16 16.83
CA LEU A 148 3.41 -2.97 17.62
C LEU A 148 4.09 -3.57 18.86
N SER A 149 5.40 -3.84 18.78
CA SER A 149 6.24 -4.34 19.89
C SER A 149 6.28 -3.41 21.12
N ALA A 150 5.93 -2.14 20.97
CA ALA A 150 5.72 -1.24 22.10
C ALA A 150 4.53 -1.66 23.00
N SER A 151 3.64 -2.53 22.49
CA SER A 151 2.57 -3.12 23.29
C SER A 151 3.09 -4.35 24.05
N PRO A 152 2.96 -4.42 25.39
CA PRO A 152 3.51 -5.53 26.21
C PRO A 152 3.05 -6.92 25.74
N ARG A 153 1.84 -7.02 25.19
CA ARG A 153 1.27 -8.28 24.68
C ARG A 153 1.91 -8.75 23.37
N PHE A 154 2.48 -7.84 22.58
CA PHE A 154 2.94 -8.11 21.21
C PHE A 154 4.40 -7.72 20.98
N ARG A 155 5.26 -7.91 21.99
CA ARG A 155 6.68 -7.50 21.95
C ARG A 155 7.48 -8.07 20.78
N SER A 156 7.09 -9.23 20.26
CA SER A 156 7.79 -9.87 19.14
C SER A 156 7.42 -9.32 17.75
N TYR A 157 6.44 -8.41 17.63
CA TYR A 157 5.93 -7.98 16.32
C TYR A 157 6.38 -6.56 15.96
N ALA A 158 7.70 -6.35 15.96
CA ALA A 158 8.32 -5.05 15.68
C ALA A 158 8.20 -4.64 14.20
N GLU A 159 8.04 -5.58 13.30
CA GLU A 159 7.85 -5.38 11.87
C GLU A 159 6.50 -4.73 11.52
N ASN A 160 5.53 -4.81 12.42
CA ASN A 160 4.28 -4.06 12.31
C ASN A 160 4.51 -2.67 12.89
N ALA A 161 4.70 -1.69 12.05
CA ALA A 161 5.01 -0.31 12.42
C ALA A 161 4.07 0.68 11.73
N HIS A 162 3.85 1.85 12.33
CA HIS A 162 3.12 2.95 11.69
C HIS A 162 3.85 4.28 11.85
N TRP A 163 3.59 5.19 10.93
CA TRP A 163 4.08 6.56 10.91
C TRP A 163 3.07 7.47 10.24
N LYS A 164 3.29 8.78 10.30
CA LYS A 164 2.44 9.77 9.66
C LYS A 164 3.26 10.70 8.77
N VAL A 165 2.69 11.06 7.64
CA VAL A 165 3.14 12.19 6.82
C VAL A 165 1.92 13.04 6.52
N GLY A 166 1.90 14.27 7.04
CA GLY A 166 0.73 15.13 6.99
C GLY A 166 -0.50 14.46 7.65
N LYS A 167 -1.58 14.37 6.91
CA LYS A 167 -2.85 13.75 7.36
C LYS A 167 -3.02 12.30 6.90
N VAL A 168 -1.96 11.66 6.45
CA VAL A 168 -1.98 10.23 6.07
C VAL A 168 -1.30 9.40 7.13
N LEU A 169 -1.98 8.35 7.57
CA LEU A 169 -1.43 7.30 8.43
C LEU A 169 -0.93 6.16 7.53
N TYR A 170 0.33 5.80 7.67
CA TYR A 170 0.98 4.70 6.98
C TYR A 170 1.30 3.57 7.95
N ALA A 171 1.19 2.32 7.51
CA ALA A 171 1.57 1.20 8.35
C ALA A 171 2.02 -0.03 7.54
N THR A 172 2.99 -0.76 8.08
CA THR A 172 3.32 -2.12 7.65
C THR A 172 2.50 -3.14 8.42
N ILE A 173 2.17 -4.23 7.76
CA ILE A 173 1.52 -5.39 8.35
C ILE A 173 2.13 -6.67 7.79
N ASN A 174 2.61 -7.55 8.66
CA ASN A 174 3.24 -8.81 8.27
C ASN A 174 2.17 -9.80 7.78
N LEU A 175 1.95 -9.82 6.48
CA LEU A 175 1.08 -10.72 5.75
C LEU A 175 1.87 -11.27 4.55
N PRO A 176 2.73 -12.28 4.75
CA PRO A 176 3.59 -12.80 3.71
C PRO A 176 2.81 -13.44 2.57
N ALA A 177 3.37 -13.44 1.35
CA ALA A 177 2.84 -14.18 0.22
C ALA A 177 2.79 -15.70 0.55
N GLY A 178 2.34 -16.52 -0.39
CA GLY A 178 2.22 -17.96 -0.13
C GLY A 178 1.16 -18.29 0.92
N ASN A 179 -0.08 -17.79 0.68
CA ASN A 179 -1.25 -18.02 1.53
C ASN A 179 -1.05 -17.58 2.99
N ASN A 180 -0.38 -16.42 3.18
CA ASN A 180 -0.09 -15.87 4.51
C ASN A 180 0.68 -16.86 5.41
N HIS A 181 1.53 -17.66 4.83
CA HIS A 181 2.26 -18.74 5.51
C HIS A 181 1.36 -19.68 6.33
N TYR A 182 0.10 -19.88 5.92
CA TYR A 182 -0.76 -20.91 6.46
C TYR A 182 -0.31 -22.29 5.94
N LEU A 183 0.09 -23.16 6.85
CA LEU A 183 0.55 -24.51 6.53
C LEU A 183 -0.56 -25.53 6.85
N PRO A 184 -1.08 -26.28 5.87
CA PRO A 184 -2.20 -27.20 6.10
C PRO A 184 -1.81 -28.43 6.94
N ALA A 185 -0.52 -28.64 7.20
CA ALA A 185 -0.05 -29.76 8.01
C ALA A 185 -0.34 -29.53 9.49
N ALA A 186 -0.90 -30.54 10.15
CA ALA A 186 -1.23 -30.50 11.58
C ALA A 186 -0.01 -30.11 12.44
N GLY A 187 -0.24 -29.28 13.45
CA GLY A 187 0.78 -28.84 14.41
C GLY A 187 1.78 -27.81 13.89
N ARG A 188 1.58 -27.21 12.71
CA ARG A 188 2.53 -26.25 12.11
C ARG A 188 2.06 -24.80 11.99
N ASN A 189 0.88 -24.48 12.48
CA ASN A 189 0.27 -23.17 12.31
C ASN A 189 0.43 -22.18 13.47
N SER A 190 1.20 -22.52 14.52
CA SER A 190 1.33 -21.65 15.70
C SER A 190 1.83 -20.25 15.33
N GLU A 191 2.81 -20.12 14.44
CA GLU A 191 3.30 -18.80 13.99
C GLU A 191 2.18 -18.03 13.27
N TYR A 192 1.50 -18.67 12.32
CA TYR A 192 0.38 -18.07 11.62
C TYR A 192 -0.73 -17.62 12.56
N GLU A 193 -1.13 -18.46 13.52
CA GLU A 193 -2.21 -18.18 14.47
C GLU A 193 -1.86 -17.01 15.40
N ASP A 194 -0.65 -17.01 15.96
CA ASP A 194 -0.17 -15.92 16.81
C ASP A 194 -0.06 -14.60 16.06
N ARG A 195 0.49 -14.64 14.84
CA ARG A 195 0.59 -13.46 13.98
C ARG A 195 -0.79 -12.98 13.52
N ALA A 196 -1.74 -13.86 13.26
CA ALA A 196 -3.11 -13.48 12.95
C ALA A 196 -3.79 -12.74 14.12
N VAL A 197 -3.54 -13.17 15.37
CA VAL A 197 -4.01 -12.45 16.57
C VAL A 197 -3.37 -11.08 16.68
N ALA A 198 -2.06 -10.97 16.48
CA ALA A 198 -1.32 -9.70 16.50
C ALA A 198 -1.82 -8.76 15.40
N ASN A 199 -1.96 -9.24 14.17
CA ASN A 199 -2.44 -8.46 13.04
C ASN A 199 -3.89 -7.98 13.23
N ARG A 200 -4.76 -8.81 13.82
CA ARG A 200 -6.13 -8.40 14.15
C ARG A 200 -6.16 -7.24 15.13
N PHE A 201 -5.34 -7.30 16.18
CA PHE A 201 -5.21 -6.21 17.14
C PHE A 201 -4.64 -4.96 16.45
N TRP A 202 -3.60 -5.12 15.64
CA TRP A 202 -2.94 -4.06 14.92
C TRP A 202 -3.88 -3.30 14.01
N LEU A 203 -4.62 -3.98 13.15
CA LEU A 203 -5.62 -3.38 12.26
C LEU A 203 -6.67 -2.59 13.05
N ASN A 204 -7.22 -3.14 14.14
CA ASN A 204 -8.17 -2.41 14.98
C ASN A 204 -7.58 -1.11 15.52
N ARG A 205 -6.33 -1.15 15.99
CA ARG A 205 -5.61 0.01 16.51
C ARG A 205 -5.38 1.06 15.43
N LEU A 206 -4.92 0.65 14.24
CA LEU A 206 -4.67 1.56 13.11
C LEU A 206 -5.95 2.29 12.66
N PHE A 207 -7.03 1.57 12.48
CA PHE A 207 -8.31 2.18 12.09
C PHE A 207 -8.91 3.06 13.20
N ALA A 208 -8.77 2.69 14.48
CA ALA A 208 -9.18 3.53 15.60
C ALA A 208 -8.38 4.84 15.62
N MET A 209 -7.07 4.76 15.45
CA MET A 209 -6.17 5.92 15.39
C MET A 209 -6.50 6.80 14.18
N ALA A 210 -6.67 6.23 13.00
CA ALA A 210 -7.01 6.98 11.79
C ALA A 210 -8.31 7.78 11.97
N ARG A 211 -9.31 7.19 12.64
CA ARG A 211 -10.57 7.89 12.98
C ARG A 211 -10.37 8.98 14.03
N SER A 212 -9.68 8.66 15.13
CA SER A 212 -9.42 9.61 16.22
C SER A 212 -8.67 10.86 15.72
N ASP A 213 -7.66 10.64 14.89
CA ASP A 213 -6.78 11.69 14.37
C ASP A 213 -7.37 12.39 13.14
N LYS A 214 -8.58 12.00 12.72
CA LYS A 214 -9.22 12.51 11.50
C LYS A 214 -8.30 12.44 10.30
N ALA A 215 -7.57 11.32 10.15
CA ALA A 215 -6.70 11.10 9.01
C ALA A 215 -7.53 11.08 7.71
N GLU A 216 -7.00 11.70 6.67
CA GLU A 216 -7.64 11.72 5.35
C GLU A 216 -7.44 10.39 4.62
N ALA A 217 -6.36 9.66 4.95
CA ALA A 217 -6.13 8.32 4.43
C ALA A 217 -5.36 7.42 5.40
N LEU A 218 -5.53 6.11 5.21
CA LEU A 218 -4.75 5.03 5.80
C LEU A 218 -4.14 4.19 4.68
N VAL A 219 -2.81 4.06 4.66
CA VAL A 219 -2.10 3.22 3.68
C VAL A 219 -1.49 2.03 4.41
N LEU A 220 -1.78 0.83 3.93
CA LEU A 220 -1.30 -0.44 4.50
C LEU A 220 -0.37 -1.13 3.50
N PHE A 221 0.83 -1.47 3.95
CA PHE A 221 1.83 -2.19 3.16
C PHE A 221 1.96 -3.64 3.64
N SER A 222 1.91 -4.58 2.71
CA SER A 222 2.17 -6.02 2.95
C SER A 222 2.80 -6.66 1.73
N GLU A 223 3.41 -7.83 1.87
CA GLU A 223 3.84 -8.58 0.70
C GLU A 223 2.65 -9.24 -0.01
N GLY A 224 1.83 -9.94 0.75
CA GLY A 224 0.70 -10.70 0.22
C GLY A 224 -0.47 -9.80 -0.21
N ALA A 225 -1.04 -10.12 -1.36
CA ALA A 225 -2.20 -9.44 -1.90
C ALA A 225 -3.47 -9.87 -1.17
N VAL A 226 -3.90 -9.08 -0.18
CA VAL A 226 -5.07 -9.37 0.68
C VAL A 226 -6.37 -9.31 -0.10
N ARG A 227 -6.49 -8.40 -1.08
CA ARG A 227 -7.64 -8.21 -1.99
C ARG A 227 -9.00 -8.08 -1.29
N PRO A 228 -9.18 -7.14 -0.37
CA PRO A 228 -10.44 -7.01 0.39
C PRO A 228 -11.62 -6.58 -0.48
N MET A 229 -11.39 -5.97 -1.63
CA MET A 229 -12.43 -5.56 -2.56
C MET A 229 -13.15 -6.73 -3.23
N TYR A 230 -12.52 -7.92 -3.24
CA TYR A 230 -13.03 -9.12 -3.92
C TYR A 230 -13.65 -10.15 -2.96
N LEU A 231 -13.90 -9.78 -1.70
CA LEU A 231 -14.46 -10.70 -0.72
C LEU A 231 -15.80 -11.31 -1.16
N ASP A 232 -16.63 -10.50 -1.80
CA ASP A 232 -18.01 -10.88 -2.18
C ASP A 232 -18.10 -11.44 -3.61
N GLN A 233 -16.97 -11.64 -4.29
CA GLN A 233 -16.99 -12.25 -5.61
C GLN A 233 -17.19 -13.77 -5.47
N PRO A 234 -18.22 -14.34 -6.14
CA PRO A 234 -18.38 -15.77 -6.18
C PRO A 234 -17.13 -16.42 -6.75
N ALA A 235 -16.75 -17.57 -6.20
CA ALA A 235 -15.67 -18.36 -6.74
C ALA A 235 -15.93 -18.55 -8.24
N GLY A 236 -15.13 -17.91 -9.08
CA GLY A 236 -15.31 -18.00 -10.53
C GLY A 236 -15.24 -19.46 -11.02
N LEU A 237 -15.50 -19.70 -12.29
CA LEU A 237 -15.54 -21.05 -12.90
C LEU A 237 -14.35 -21.95 -12.50
N ARG A 238 -13.18 -21.35 -12.21
CA ARG A 238 -12.00 -22.05 -11.66
C ARG A 238 -12.21 -22.61 -10.24
N GLY A 239 -13.03 -21.97 -9.40
CA GLY A 239 -13.37 -22.48 -8.07
C GLY A 239 -14.30 -23.68 -8.11
N LEU A 240 -15.21 -23.71 -9.08
CA LEU A 240 -16.13 -24.84 -9.32
C LEU A 240 -15.43 -26.07 -9.90
N LEU A 241 -14.30 -25.88 -10.60
CA LEU A 241 -13.52 -26.96 -11.22
C LEU A 241 -12.44 -27.55 -10.30
N ARG A 242 -12.19 -26.98 -9.12
CA ARG A 242 -11.26 -27.53 -8.13
C ARG A 242 -11.88 -28.78 -7.50
N ARG A 243 -11.44 -29.96 -7.95
CA ARG A 243 -11.69 -31.24 -7.29
C ARG A 243 -10.74 -31.39 -6.09
N GLY A 244 -11.20 -31.11 -4.89
CA GLY A 244 -10.46 -31.28 -3.65
C GLY A 244 -11.02 -30.43 -2.51
N PRO A 245 -10.72 -30.75 -1.24
CA PRO A 245 -11.09 -29.87 -0.13
C PRO A 245 -10.52 -28.48 -0.38
N ALA A 246 -11.35 -27.45 -0.24
CA ALA A 246 -10.92 -26.06 -0.39
C ALA A 246 -9.78 -25.77 0.60
N GLU A 247 -8.60 -25.46 0.10
CA GLU A 247 -7.50 -25.02 0.95
C GLU A 247 -7.93 -23.76 1.70
N ARG A 248 -7.72 -23.73 3.01
CA ARG A 248 -8.09 -22.59 3.86
C ARG A 248 -7.34 -21.36 3.37
N ASP A 249 -8.07 -20.27 3.14
CA ASP A 249 -7.50 -18.97 2.77
C ASP A 249 -6.89 -18.29 4.00
N GLY A 250 -5.57 -18.23 4.06
CA GLY A 250 -4.83 -17.61 5.14
C GLY A 250 -5.02 -16.09 5.25
N PHE A 251 -5.53 -15.42 4.21
CA PHE A 251 -5.83 -13.99 4.23
C PHE A 251 -7.27 -13.66 4.62
N GLU A 252 -8.16 -14.64 4.73
CA GLU A 252 -9.60 -14.39 4.89
C GLU A 252 -9.91 -13.48 6.07
N ALA A 253 -9.32 -13.74 7.24
CA ALA A 253 -9.57 -12.97 8.45
C ALA A 253 -9.14 -11.50 8.31
N ALA A 254 -7.95 -11.24 7.76
CA ALA A 254 -7.45 -9.90 7.52
C ALA A 254 -8.31 -9.18 6.46
N ARG A 255 -8.69 -9.88 5.40
CA ARG A 255 -9.53 -9.37 4.32
C ARG A 255 -10.89 -8.88 4.83
N ARG A 256 -11.59 -9.72 5.59
CA ARG A 256 -12.89 -9.37 6.19
C ARG A 256 -12.78 -8.21 7.15
N GLN A 257 -11.72 -8.17 7.96
CA GLN A 257 -11.52 -7.10 8.92
C GLN A 257 -11.24 -5.77 8.25
N ILE A 258 -10.35 -5.73 7.25
CA ILE A 258 -10.03 -4.50 6.51
C ILE A 258 -11.28 -3.96 5.82
N GLN A 259 -12.05 -4.82 5.14
CA GLN A 259 -13.30 -4.41 4.50
C GLN A 259 -14.29 -3.81 5.51
N ALA A 260 -14.53 -4.50 6.63
CA ALA A 260 -15.48 -4.05 7.65
C ALA A 260 -15.06 -2.74 8.34
N GLN A 261 -13.75 -2.50 8.50
CA GLN A 261 -13.21 -1.27 9.07
C GLN A 261 -13.20 -0.11 8.07
N ALA A 262 -12.93 -0.39 6.79
CA ALA A 262 -12.93 0.62 5.74
C ALA A 262 -14.33 1.25 5.57
N VAL A 263 -15.40 0.46 5.66
CA VAL A 263 -16.79 0.97 5.64
C VAL A 263 -17.06 2.00 6.75
N LYS A 264 -16.38 1.88 7.89
CA LYS A 264 -16.53 2.77 9.07
C LYS A 264 -15.57 3.97 9.05
N PHE A 265 -14.67 4.03 8.09
CA PHE A 265 -13.67 5.08 7.96
C PHE A 265 -14.05 6.03 6.83
N LYS A 266 -14.12 7.33 7.11
CA LYS A 266 -14.53 8.34 6.12
C LYS A 266 -13.46 8.64 5.08
N GLY A 267 -12.17 8.45 5.44
CA GLY A 267 -11.04 8.67 4.55
C GLY A 267 -10.80 7.51 3.58
N LYS A 268 -9.80 7.63 2.74
CA LYS A 268 -9.38 6.57 1.81
C LYS A 268 -8.54 5.51 2.52
N VAL A 269 -8.71 4.25 2.14
CA VAL A 269 -7.87 3.13 2.59
C VAL A 269 -7.18 2.55 1.37
N LEU A 270 -5.84 2.61 1.32
CA LEU A 270 -5.06 2.05 0.23
C LEU A 270 -4.24 0.86 0.74
N LEU A 271 -4.42 -0.30 0.13
CA LEU A 271 -3.54 -1.44 0.31
C LEU A 271 -2.50 -1.45 -0.79
N VAL A 272 -1.25 -1.64 -0.40
CA VAL A 272 -0.12 -1.75 -1.32
C VAL A 272 0.57 -3.10 -1.06
N ASP A 273 0.70 -3.91 -2.11
CA ASP A 273 1.26 -5.25 -2.04
C ASP A 273 2.22 -5.57 -3.20
N SER A 274 2.97 -6.66 -3.07
CA SER A 274 3.92 -7.13 -4.09
C SER A 274 3.29 -8.08 -5.12
N GLY A 275 1.96 -8.19 -5.16
CA GLY A 275 1.28 -9.02 -6.15
C GLY A 275 1.57 -8.55 -7.59
N ALA A 276 1.56 -9.49 -8.53
CA ALA A 276 1.74 -9.14 -9.93
C ALA A 276 0.56 -8.29 -10.45
N PRO A 277 0.80 -7.19 -11.15
CA PRO A 277 -0.25 -6.32 -11.68
C PRO A 277 -0.98 -6.88 -12.90
N GLY A 278 -1.01 -8.21 -13.07
CA GLY A 278 -1.78 -8.87 -14.13
C GLY A 278 -1.33 -8.55 -15.56
N GLY A 279 -0.02 -8.31 -15.76
CA GLY A 279 0.56 -7.97 -17.08
C GLY A 279 0.31 -6.52 -17.50
N ARG A 280 -0.32 -5.69 -16.66
CA ARG A 280 -0.53 -4.25 -16.85
C ARG A 280 0.52 -3.43 -16.10
N LYS A 281 0.61 -2.14 -16.41
CA LYS A 281 1.32 -1.20 -15.53
C LYS A 281 0.64 -1.17 -14.16
N PRO A 282 1.41 -1.00 -13.05
CA PRO A 282 0.81 -0.79 -11.74
C PRO A 282 -0.20 0.36 -11.76
N ALA A 283 -1.40 0.10 -11.27
CA ALA A 283 -2.47 1.08 -11.16
C ALA A 283 -3.26 0.83 -9.89
N ILE A 284 -3.85 1.88 -9.33
CA ILE A 284 -4.70 1.76 -8.15
C ILE A 284 -6.12 1.44 -8.60
N GLU A 285 -6.63 0.31 -8.15
CA GLU A 285 -8.03 -0.08 -8.33
C GLU A 285 -8.83 0.38 -7.11
N TRP A 286 -9.96 1.08 -7.33
CA TRP A 286 -10.81 1.58 -6.26
C TRP A 286 -12.20 0.92 -6.26
N LYS A 287 -12.71 0.60 -5.07
CA LYS A 287 -14.11 0.25 -4.80
C LYS A 287 -14.59 1.08 -3.60
N GLY A 288 -15.32 2.14 -3.85
CA GLY A 288 -15.67 3.12 -2.83
C GLY A 288 -14.44 3.85 -2.27
N ASN A 289 -14.23 3.77 -0.97
CA ASN A 289 -13.06 4.35 -0.31
C ASN A 289 -11.88 3.37 -0.14
N LEU A 290 -12.02 2.13 -0.63
CA LEU A 290 -11.02 1.09 -0.51
C LEU A 290 -10.29 0.92 -1.83
N GLY A 291 -8.98 1.15 -1.84
CA GLY A 291 -8.08 1.01 -2.99
C GLY A 291 -7.08 -0.11 -2.80
N GLN A 292 -6.58 -0.63 -3.92
CA GLN A 292 -5.49 -1.59 -3.94
C GLN A 292 -4.51 -1.27 -5.05
N LEU A 293 -3.23 -1.36 -4.73
CA LEU A 293 -2.11 -1.21 -5.63
C LEU A 293 -1.20 -2.44 -5.52
N SER A 294 -1.12 -3.24 -6.57
CA SER A 294 -0.15 -4.33 -6.68
C SER A 294 1.05 -3.82 -7.48
N VAL A 295 2.22 -3.70 -6.84
CA VAL A 295 3.40 -3.08 -7.44
C VAL A 295 4.26 -4.05 -8.26
N GLY A 296 4.06 -5.37 -8.09
CA GLY A 296 4.91 -6.37 -8.72
C GLY A 296 6.34 -6.32 -8.16
N THR A 297 7.32 -6.49 -9.03
CA THR A 297 8.75 -6.58 -8.67
C THR A 297 9.54 -5.29 -8.92
N LYS A 298 8.89 -4.23 -9.40
CA LYS A 298 9.54 -2.96 -9.74
C LYS A 298 9.36 -1.92 -8.63
N ALA A 299 10.19 -0.88 -8.67
CA ALA A 299 9.94 0.32 -7.89
C ALA A 299 8.77 1.11 -8.49
N VAL A 300 7.85 1.54 -7.65
CA VAL A 300 6.68 2.33 -8.01
C VAL A 300 6.63 3.55 -7.10
N GLU A 301 6.49 4.73 -7.67
CA GLU A 301 6.26 5.95 -6.91
C GLU A 301 4.78 6.32 -6.93
N VAL A 302 4.30 6.85 -5.82
CA VAL A 302 2.91 7.27 -5.64
C VAL A 302 2.88 8.71 -5.14
N ASN A 303 2.25 9.59 -5.91
CA ASN A 303 1.91 10.93 -5.48
C ASN A 303 0.72 10.88 -4.53
N VAL A 304 0.79 11.68 -3.47
CA VAL A 304 -0.28 11.85 -2.49
C VAL A 304 -0.79 13.28 -2.56
N MET A 305 -2.05 13.43 -2.86
CA MET A 305 -2.77 14.70 -2.90
C MET A 305 -3.79 14.70 -1.77
N LEU A 306 -3.72 15.74 -0.92
CA LEU A 306 -4.64 15.90 0.21
C LEU A 306 -5.67 16.98 -0.12
N GLY A 307 -6.88 16.83 0.39
CA GLY A 307 -8.01 17.72 0.16
C GLY A 307 -9.32 17.07 0.55
N GLU A 308 -10.45 17.57 0.07
CA GLU A 308 -11.77 16.99 0.36
C GLU A 308 -11.84 15.51 -0.07
N ASP A 309 -11.12 15.15 -1.14
CA ASP A 309 -10.91 13.77 -1.58
C ASP A 309 -9.40 13.50 -1.67
N ALA A 310 -8.82 12.87 -0.64
CA ALA A 310 -7.45 12.40 -0.70
C ALA A 310 -7.27 11.50 -1.93
N ALA A 311 -6.36 11.87 -2.82
CA ALA A 311 -6.11 11.16 -4.06
C ALA A 311 -4.69 10.60 -4.08
N PHE A 312 -4.56 9.43 -4.68
CA PHE A 312 -3.29 8.75 -4.91
C PHE A 312 -3.14 8.51 -6.40
N ALA A 313 -2.00 8.87 -6.94
CA ALA A 313 -1.68 8.63 -8.35
C ALA A 313 -0.33 7.94 -8.48
N VAL A 314 -0.30 6.85 -9.22
CA VAL A 314 0.95 6.18 -9.58
C VAL A 314 1.71 7.09 -10.54
N VAL A 315 2.97 7.35 -10.24
CA VAL A 315 3.87 8.12 -11.12
C VAL A 315 4.41 7.16 -12.18
N ASP A 316 4.21 7.51 -13.44
CA ASP A 316 4.87 6.77 -14.52
C ASP A 316 6.39 6.89 -14.34
N ALA A 317 7.08 5.76 -14.33
CA ALA A 317 8.54 5.76 -14.31
C ALA A 317 9.03 6.62 -15.49
N LYS A 318 9.87 7.61 -15.22
CA LYS A 318 10.58 8.36 -16.28
C LYS A 318 11.33 7.32 -17.11
N GLN A 319 10.98 7.24 -18.40
CA GLN A 319 11.69 6.42 -19.38
C GLN A 319 13.09 6.93 -19.57
#